data_dcaea54e7dcc45259e71473e90bfca1f
#
_entry.id   dcaea54e7dcc45259e71473e90bfca1f
#
_cell.length_a   1.000
_cell.length_b   1.000
_cell.length_c   1.000
_cell.angle_alpha   90.00
_cell.angle_beta   90.00
_cell.angle_gamma   90.00
#
_symmetry.space_group_name_H-M   'P 1'
#
loop_
_entity.id
_entity.type
_entity.pdbx_description
1 polymer ?
#
loop_
_entity_poly.entity_id
_entity_poly.type
_entity_poly.pdbx_seq_one_letter_code
_entity_poly.pdbx_strand_id
1 'polypeptide(L)'
;MHIVFVSREYVPTFRGGGIASYIKETAIGLVKKGHRVTVICASDDTNEESEYMDDGVSVIRLSGGDFVVSEKEYKSCLRKFRCLYRFYSYRKKILKRLKEIDNIDIVEVAEFGAEAFYLSKLHVPVVIRLHTPTLLDRNNAGMRPFSHKYFYDYWLGLQELKILPQFKYITSCSLSL
;
A
#
# COMPACT_ATOMS: atom_id res chain seq x y z
N MET A 1 -5.51 7.95 -20.56
CA MET A 1 -5.22 8.41 -19.19
C MET A 1 -4.01 7.66 -18.66
N HIS A 2 -3.27 8.30 -17.75
CA HIS A 2 -2.22 7.63 -16.98
C HIS A 2 -2.72 7.36 -15.55
N ILE A 3 -2.94 6.10 -15.23
CA ILE A 3 -3.50 5.63 -13.97
C ILE A 3 -2.35 5.01 -13.16
N VAL A 4 -2.19 5.43 -11.91
CA VAL A 4 -1.17 4.87 -11.02
C VAL A 4 -1.84 4.18 -9.85
N PHE A 5 -1.50 2.90 -9.65
CA PHE A 5 -1.88 2.14 -8.46
C PHE A 5 -0.76 2.18 -7.43
N VAL A 6 -1.12 2.37 -6.18
CA VAL A 6 -0.20 2.26 -5.05
C VAL A 6 -0.70 1.17 -4.11
N SER A 7 0.10 0.15 -3.91
CA SER A 7 -0.21 -0.97 -3.02
C SER A 7 1.06 -1.62 -2.50
N ARG A 8 0.99 -2.21 -1.32
CA ARG A 8 2.08 -3.05 -0.81
C ARG A 8 2.36 -4.26 -1.68
N GLU A 9 1.33 -4.77 -2.33
CA GLU A 9 1.33 -6.08 -2.96
C GLU A 9 1.05 -5.96 -4.44
N TYR A 10 1.84 -6.66 -5.23
CA TYR A 10 1.60 -6.90 -6.65
C TYR A 10 2.21 -8.25 -7.03
N VAL A 11 1.45 -9.14 -7.66
CA VAL A 11 1.94 -10.48 -8.05
C VAL A 11 2.96 -10.41 -9.20
N PRO A 12 4.00 -11.28 -9.18
CA PRO A 12 4.27 -12.29 -8.17
C PRO A 12 4.87 -11.70 -6.88
N THR A 13 4.37 -12.14 -5.74
CA THR A 13 4.88 -11.79 -4.41
C THR A 13 4.56 -12.92 -3.43
N PHE A 14 5.41 -13.15 -2.43
CA PHE A 14 5.15 -14.13 -1.40
C PHE A 14 3.98 -13.72 -0.47
N ARG A 15 3.57 -12.46 -0.51
CA ARG A 15 2.47 -11.90 0.26
C ARG A 15 1.14 -11.96 -0.47
N GLY A 16 1.10 -12.55 -1.66
CA GLY A 16 -0.05 -12.51 -2.57
C GLY A 16 -1.38 -12.80 -1.89
N GLY A 17 -2.32 -11.88 -2.05
CA GLY A 17 -3.69 -11.95 -1.54
C GLY A 17 -4.68 -11.35 -2.52
N GLY A 18 -5.92 -11.13 -2.06
CA GLY A 18 -6.99 -10.58 -2.89
C GLY A 18 -6.68 -9.19 -3.45
N ILE A 19 -5.98 -8.34 -2.68
CA ILE A 19 -5.57 -7.00 -3.12
C ILE A 19 -4.59 -7.10 -4.30
N ALA A 20 -3.56 -7.96 -4.18
CA ALA A 20 -2.55 -8.13 -5.21
C ALA A 20 -3.15 -8.62 -6.52
N SER A 21 -4.05 -9.61 -6.46
CA SER A 21 -4.76 -10.14 -7.62
C SER A 21 -5.69 -9.11 -8.25
N TYR A 22 -6.46 -8.38 -7.43
CA TYR A 22 -7.33 -7.30 -7.90
C TYR A 22 -6.55 -6.26 -8.69
N ILE A 23 -5.44 -5.77 -8.14
CA ILE A 23 -4.64 -4.73 -8.79
C ILE A 23 -4.05 -5.22 -10.09
N LYS A 24 -3.51 -6.45 -10.13
CA LYS A 24 -2.96 -7.03 -11.37
C LYS A 24 -4.02 -7.13 -12.46
N GLU A 25 -5.15 -7.75 -12.17
CA GLU A 25 -6.21 -7.94 -13.15
C GLU A 25 -6.79 -6.61 -13.64
N THR A 26 -6.99 -5.66 -12.73
CA THR A 26 -7.48 -4.32 -13.06
C THR A 26 -6.47 -3.55 -13.91
N ALA A 27 -5.19 -3.56 -13.54
CA ALA A 27 -4.12 -2.88 -14.27
C ALA A 27 -4.00 -3.40 -15.70
N ILE A 28 -3.94 -4.73 -15.88
CA ILE A 28 -3.89 -5.36 -17.21
C ILE A 28 -5.17 -5.03 -18.01
N GLY A 29 -6.34 -5.09 -17.37
CA GLY A 29 -7.60 -4.73 -18.01
C GLY A 29 -7.64 -3.29 -18.52
N LEU A 30 -7.06 -2.35 -17.77
CA LEU A 30 -6.95 -0.94 -18.17
C LEU A 30 -5.94 -0.73 -19.29
N VAL A 31 -4.81 -1.45 -19.29
CA VAL A 31 -3.85 -1.43 -20.42
C VAL A 31 -4.54 -1.92 -21.70
N LYS A 32 -5.30 -2.99 -21.65
CA LYS A 32 -6.08 -3.49 -22.80
C LYS A 32 -7.11 -2.49 -23.32
N LYS A 33 -7.57 -1.56 -22.48
CA LYS A 33 -8.45 -0.44 -22.86
C LYS A 33 -7.71 0.80 -23.37
N GLY A 34 -6.38 0.73 -23.53
CA GLY A 34 -5.55 1.79 -24.07
C GLY A 34 -5.12 2.85 -23.03
N HIS A 35 -5.20 2.53 -21.74
CA HIS A 35 -4.66 3.40 -20.69
C HIS A 35 -3.18 3.09 -20.42
N ARG A 36 -2.42 4.12 -20.06
CA ARG A 36 -1.10 3.94 -19.46
C ARG A 36 -1.29 3.59 -17.99
N VAL A 37 -0.68 2.51 -17.54
CA VAL A 37 -0.81 2.06 -16.15
C VAL A 37 0.55 1.85 -15.52
N THR A 38 0.72 2.40 -14.32
CA THR A 38 1.90 2.18 -13.47
C THR A 38 1.44 1.64 -12.13
N VAL A 39 2.15 0.65 -11.59
CA VAL A 39 1.94 0.12 -10.24
C VAL A 39 3.18 0.41 -9.41
N ILE A 40 3.02 1.08 -8.29
CA ILE A 40 4.05 1.24 -7.26
C ILE A 40 3.73 0.26 -6.13
N CYS A 41 4.64 -0.68 -5.88
CA CYS A 41 4.46 -1.67 -4.84
C CYS A 41 5.73 -1.87 -4.01
N ALA A 42 5.63 -2.66 -2.93
CA ALA A 42 6.80 -2.99 -2.14
C ALA A 42 7.59 -4.13 -2.78
N SER A 43 8.90 -4.05 -2.65
CA SER A 43 9.78 -5.18 -2.93
C SER A 43 9.60 -6.28 -1.88
N ASP A 44 9.75 -7.52 -2.29
CA ASP A 44 9.84 -8.67 -1.39
C ASP A 44 11.17 -8.67 -0.62
N ASP A 45 12.22 -8.07 -1.19
CA ASP A 45 13.45 -7.75 -0.48
C ASP A 45 13.43 -6.29 -0.02
N THR A 46 13.74 -6.07 1.27
CA THR A 46 13.76 -4.72 1.86
C THR A 46 14.89 -3.83 1.36
N ASN A 47 15.89 -4.39 0.70
CA ASN A 47 17.08 -3.68 0.23
C ASN A 47 17.11 -3.45 -1.28
N GLU A 48 16.26 -4.15 -2.03
CA GLU A 48 16.25 -4.10 -3.49
C GLU A 48 15.07 -3.29 -4.02
N GLU A 49 15.34 -2.53 -5.08
CA GLU A 49 14.33 -1.85 -5.89
C GLU A 49 14.41 -2.38 -7.31
N SER A 50 13.30 -2.49 -7.97
CA SER A 50 13.26 -2.95 -9.36
C SER A 50 12.13 -2.29 -10.14
N GLU A 51 12.36 -2.16 -11.45
CA GLU A 51 11.36 -1.67 -12.39
C GLU A 51 11.30 -2.65 -13.57
N TYR A 52 10.09 -3.03 -13.95
CA TYR A 52 9.88 -3.96 -15.07
C TYR A 52 8.49 -3.75 -15.70
N MET A 53 8.28 -4.37 -16.86
CA MET A 53 6.98 -4.41 -17.53
C MET A 53 6.31 -5.76 -17.28
N ASP A 54 5.02 -5.76 -16.91
CA ASP A 54 4.19 -6.93 -16.74
C ASP A 54 2.90 -6.75 -17.58
N ASP A 55 2.79 -7.45 -18.70
CA ASP A 55 1.64 -7.35 -19.62
C ASP A 55 1.23 -5.91 -19.98
N GLY A 56 2.22 -5.05 -20.21
CA GLY A 56 2.03 -3.64 -20.55
C GLY A 56 1.85 -2.70 -19.35
N VAL A 57 1.85 -3.23 -18.14
CA VAL A 57 1.86 -2.46 -16.89
C VAL A 57 3.30 -2.14 -16.49
N SER A 58 3.61 -0.87 -16.22
CA SER A 58 4.90 -0.48 -15.64
C SER A 58 4.88 -0.75 -14.14
N VAL A 59 5.71 -1.66 -13.64
CA VAL A 59 5.77 -2.04 -12.23
C VAL A 59 7.04 -1.50 -11.59
N ILE A 60 6.88 -0.78 -10.48
CA ILE A 60 7.96 -0.18 -9.70
C ILE A 60 7.91 -0.77 -8.29
N ARG A 61 8.92 -1.58 -7.93
CA ARG A 61 9.07 -2.14 -6.59
C ARG A 61 10.01 -1.30 -5.75
N LEU A 62 9.51 -0.79 -4.64
CA LEU A 62 10.27 0.03 -3.70
C LEU A 62 10.76 -0.78 -2.51
N SER A 63 12.00 -0.56 -2.12
CA SER A 63 12.60 -1.17 -0.94
C SER A 63 12.10 -0.55 0.37
N GLY A 64 12.24 -1.27 1.49
CA GLY A 64 12.07 -0.73 2.83
C GLY A 64 10.64 -0.75 3.37
N GLY A 65 9.76 -1.60 2.84
CA GLY A 65 8.41 -1.78 3.37
C GLY A 65 8.40 -2.16 4.86
N ASP A 66 7.45 -1.60 5.61
CA ASP A 66 7.32 -1.72 7.07
C ASP A 66 6.77 -3.08 7.57
N PHE A 67 6.28 -3.88 6.66
CA PHE A 67 5.64 -5.18 6.92
C PHE A 67 6.56 -6.37 6.64
N VAL A 68 7.73 -6.15 6.04
CA VAL A 68 8.76 -7.19 5.88
C VAL A 68 9.67 -7.15 7.10
N VAL A 69 9.44 -8.06 8.03
CA VAL A 69 10.18 -8.14 9.28
C VAL A 69 10.77 -9.55 9.40
N SER A 70 12.08 -9.65 9.52
CA SER A 70 12.75 -10.94 9.77
C SER A 70 12.37 -11.48 11.15
N GLU A 71 12.48 -12.80 11.34
CA GLU A 71 12.20 -13.44 12.63
C GLU A 71 13.08 -12.85 13.76
N LYS A 72 14.32 -12.52 13.46
CA LYS A 72 15.25 -11.89 14.41
C LYS A 72 14.77 -10.49 14.82
N GLU A 73 14.29 -9.69 13.86
CA GLU A 73 13.72 -8.37 14.13
C GLU A 73 12.41 -8.47 14.90
N TYR A 74 11.59 -9.49 14.61
CA TYR A 74 10.32 -9.71 15.29
C TYR A 74 10.51 -9.89 16.80
N LYS A 75 11.59 -10.55 17.24
CA LYS A 75 11.94 -10.77 18.64
C LYS A 75 12.67 -9.59 19.31
N SER A 76 13.08 -8.58 18.54
CA SER A 76 13.85 -7.43 19.05
C SER A 76 12.97 -6.43 19.80
N CYS A 77 13.46 -5.93 20.94
CA CYS A 77 12.81 -4.83 21.69
C CYS A 77 12.75 -3.51 20.87
N LEU A 78 13.68 -3.34 19.92
CA LEU A 78 13.73 -2.18 19.02
C LEU A 78 12.77 -2.30 17.82
N ARG A 79 12.05 -3.42 17.68
CA ARG A 79 11.13 -3.67 16.58
C ARG A 79 10.14 -2.52 16.35
N LYS A 80 9.54 -2.02 17.43
CA LYS A 80 8.54 -0.94 17.36
C LYS A 80 9.10 0.31 16.68
N PHE A 81 10.29 0.74 17.09
CA PHE A 81 10.95 1.91 16.50
C PHE A 81 11.31 1.69 15.03
N ARG A 82 11.81 0.49 14.69
CA ARG A 82 12.13 0.14 13.31
C ARG A 82 10.89 0.11 12.43
N CYS A 83 9.79 -0.49 12.87
CA CYS A 83 8.54 -0.49 12.13
C CYS A 83 7.99 0.93 11.92
N LEU A 84 8.02 1.79 12.93
CA LEU A 84 7.63 3.20 12.80
C LEU A 84 8.54 3.94 11.81
N TYR A 85 9.85 3.78 11.91
CA TYR A 85 10.79 4.38 10.96
C TYR A 85 10.50 3.93 9.52
N ARG A 86 10.34 2.62 9.29
CA ARG A 86 10.00 2.05 7.97
C ARG A 86 8.66 2.55 7.47
N PHE A 87 7.65 2.67 8.34
CA PHE A 87 6.35 3.22 7.98
C PHE A 87 6.50 4.61 7.32
N TYR A 88 7.16 5.53 7.98
CA TYR A 88 7.32 6.89 7.46
C TYR A 88 8.26 6.95 6.25
N SER A 89 9.38 6.23 6.29
CA SER A 89 10.37 6.27 5.21
C SER A 89 9.82 5.67 3.91
N TYR A 90 9.12 4.55 3.98
CA TYR A 90 8.52 3.90 2.82
C TYR A 90 7.46 4.79 2.16
N ARG A 91 6.55 5.37 2.93
CA ARG A 91 5.51 6.26 2.39
C ARG A 91 6.06 7.58 1.83
N LYS A 92 7.19 8.05 2.36
CA LYS A 92 7.94 9.15 1.73
C LYS A 92 8.55 8.75 0.38
N LYS A 93 9.03 7.51 0.24
CA LYS A 93 9.52 6.99 -1.05
C LYS A 93 8.39 6.91 -2.07
N ILE A 94 7.21 6.42 -1.68
CA ILE A 94 6.01 6.41 -2.54
C ILE A 94 5.71 7.83 -3.04
N LEU A 95 5.62 8.81 -2.13
CA LEU A 95 5.36 10.20 -2.52
C LEU A 95 6.44 10.76 -3.45
N LYS A 96 7.72 10.47 -3.15
CA LYS A 96 8.85 10.90 -4.01
C LYS A 96 8.69 10.30 -5.40
N ARG A 97 8.45 8.99 -5.48
CA ARG A 97 8.33 8.28 -6.76
C ARG A 97 7.13 8.78 -7.58
N LEU A 98 6.00 9.05 -6.96
CA LEU A 98 4.85 9.63 -7.63
C LEU A 98 5.15 11.02 -8.23
N LYS A 99 5.97 11.82 -7.57
CA LYS A 99 6.38 13.15 -8.09
C LYS A 99 7.37 13.08 -9.26
N GLU A 100 8.03 11.94 -9.46
CA GLU A 100 8.95 11.70 -10.57
C GLU A 100 8.24 11.15 -11.82
N ILE A 101 6.98 10.74 -11.68
CA ILE A 101 6.17 10.24 -12.79
C ILE A 101 5.40 11.39 -13.43
N ASP A 102 5.60 11.58 -14.73
CA ASP A 102 4.93 12.63 -15.48
C ASP A 102 3.50 12.26 -15.89
N ASN A 103 2.66 13.28 -15.99
CA ASN A 103 1.32 13.20 -16.58
C ASN A 103 0.42 12.14 -15.93
N ILE A 104 0.44 12.06 -14.59
CA ILE A 104 -0.52 11.24 -13.85
C ILE A 104 -1.89 11.91 -13.89
N ASP A 105 -2.93 11.19 -14.33
CA ASP A 105 -4.30 11.66 -14.31
C ASP A 105 -5.03 11.31 -13.01
N ILE A 106 -4.72 10.13 -12.43
CA ILE A 106 -5.36 9.62 -11.23
C ILE A 106 -4.45 8.61 -10.49
N VAL A 107 -4.54 8.62 -9.16
CA VAL A 107 -3.86 7.63 -8.30
C VAL A 107 -4.92 6.85 -7.54
N GLU A 108 -4.92 5.53 -7.62
CA GLU A 108 -5.70 4.65 -6.75
C GLU A 108 -4.77 4.02 -5.71
N VAL A 109 -5.18 4.07 -4.44
CA VAL A 109 -4.40 3.55 -3.31
C VAL A 109 -5.26 2.64 -2.48
N ALA A 110 -4.76 1.43 -2.17
CA ALA A 110 -5.38 0.58 -1.16
C ALA A 110 -5.31 1.25 0.22
N GLU A 111 -6.41 1.18 1.00
CA GLU A 111 -6.41 1.70 2.38
C GLU A 111 -5.46 0.92 3.28
N PHE A 112 -5.34 -0.38 3.00
CA PHE A 112 -4.54 -1.30 3.80
C PHE A 112 -3.09 -0.82 3.93
N GLY A 113 -2.68 -0.63 5.17
CA GLY A 113 -1.35 -0.14 5.48
C GLY A 113 -1.19 1.37 5.45
N ALA A 114 -2.23 2.16 5.24
CA ALA A 114 -2.18 3.62 5.19
C ALA A 114 -1.12 4.16 4.21
N GLU A 115 -0.99 3.56 3.01
CA GLU A 115 0.05 3.96 2.04
C GLU A 115 -0.20 5.37 1.48
N ALA A 116 -1.44 5.84 1.53
CA ALA A 116 -1.80 7.21 1.17
C ALA A 116 -1.38 8.28 2.20
N PHE A 117 -0.65 7.94 3.26
CA PHE A 117 -0.36 8.82 4.41
C PHE A 117 0.16 10.21 4.04
N TYR A 118 0.92 10.34 2.97
CA TYR A 118 1.44 11.63 2.49
C TYR A 118 0.79 12.11 1.19
N LEU A 119 -0.17 11.37 0.63
CA LEU A 119 -0.67 11.62 -0.72
C LEU A 119 -1.77 12.67 -0.80
N SER A 120 -2.36 13.09 0.32
CA SER A 120 -3.34 14.20 0.37
C SER A 120 -2.78 15.53 -0.14
N LYS A 121 -1.45 15.64 -0.27
CA LYS A 121 -0.76 16.83 -0.81
C LYS A 121 -0.47 16.79 -2.31
N LEU A 122 -0.90 15.72 -3.00
CA LEU A 122 -0.75 15.64 -4.45
C LEU A 122 -1.78 16.54 -5.13
N HIS A 123 -1.41 17.10 -6.28
CA HIS A 123 -2.30 17.92 -7.10
C HIS A 123 -3.19 17.10 -8.04
N VAL A 124 -3.04 15.79 -8.05
CA VAL A 124 -3.84 14.85 -8.84
C VAL A 124 -4.91 14.20 -7.99
N PRO A 125 -6.06 13.79 -8.55
CA PRO A 125 -7.07 13.03 -7.82
C PRO A 125 -6.48 11.74 -7.22
N VAL A 126 -6.71 11.54 -5.92
CA VAL A 126 -6.36 10.30 -5.21
C VAL A 126 -7.64 9.62 -4.77
N VAL A 127 -7.82 8.36 -5.15
CA VAL A 127 -8.93 7.50 -4.78
C VAL A 127 -8.43 6.48 -3.77
N ILE A 128 -9.07 6.41 -2.61
CA ILE A 128 -8.80 5.34 -1.64
C ILE A 128 -9.73 4.18 -1.92
N ARG A 129 -9.16 3.01 -2.16
CA ARG A 129 -9.91 1.76 -2.36
C ARG A 129 -9.94 0.97 -1.07
N LEU A 130 -11.14 0.83 -0.48
CA LEU A 130 -11.34 0.01 0.71
C LEU A 130 -11.40 -1.46 0.33
N HIS A 131 -10.60 -2.27 1.00
CA HIS A 131 -10.57 -3.73 0.90
C HIS A 131 -10.95 -4.37 2.23
N THR A 132 -9.99 -4.53 3.15
CA THR A 132 -10.23 -5.06 4.48
C THR A 132 -9.36 -4.28 5.47
N PRO A 133 -9.94 -3.31 6.19
CA PRO A 133 -9.18 -2.54 7.18
C PRO A 133 -8.50 -3.44 8.21
N THR A 134 -7.26 -3.12 8.57
CA THR A 134 -6.46 -3.91 9.52
C THR A 134 -7.20 -4.15 10.83
N LEU A 135 -7.94 -3.16 11.36
CA LEU A 135 -8.67 -3.31 12.61
C LEU A 135 -9.83 -4.29 12.50
N LEU A 136 -10.53 -4.34 11.37
CA LEU A 136 -11.61 -5.31 11.16
C LEU A 136 -11.06 -6.74 11.08
N ASP A 137 -10.02 -6.94 10.28
CA ASP A 137 -9.37 -8.24 10.13
C ASP A 137 -8.85 -8.76 11.48
N ARG A 138 -8.16 -7.92 12.21
CA ARG A 138 -7.52 -8.26 13.48
C ARG A 138 -8.51 -8.43 14.64
N ASN A 139 -9.57 -7.66 14.70
CA ASN A 139 -10.63 -7.87 15.71
C ASN A 139 -11.30 -9.23 15.53
N ASN A 140 -11.54 -9.64 14.28
CA ASN A 140 -12.07 -10.96 13.96
C ASN A 140 -11.08 -12.08 14.36
N ALA A 141 -9.78 -11.82 14.36
CA ALA A 141 -8.75 -12.74 14.82
C ALA A 141 -8.52 -12.75 16.35
N GLY A 142 -9.35 -12.04 17.14
CA GLY A 142 -9.24 -11.98 18.60
C GLY A 142 -8.07 -11.14 19.11
N MET A 143 -7.60 -10.16 18.34
CA MET A 143 -6.50 -9.27 18.76
C MET A 143 -6.89 -8.39 19.95
N ARG A 144 -5.98 -8.34 20.94
CA ARG A 144 -6.09 -7.39 22.04
C ARG A 144 -5.31 -6.11 21.72
N PRO A 145 -5.94 -4.91 21.72
CA PRO A 145 -5.32 -3.65 21.28
C PRO A 145 -4.01 -3.30 22.00
N PHE A 146 -3.90 -3.67 23.28
CA PHE A 146 -2.73 -3.32 24.12
C PHE A 146 -1.69 -4.45 24.24
N SER A 147 -1.83 -5.54 23.47
CA SER A 147 -0.82 -6.60 23.46
C SER A 147 0.48 -6.11 22.84
N HIS A 148 1.62 -6.41 23.49
CA HIS A 148 2.95 -6.07 22.95
C HIS A 148 3.16 -6.62 21.54
N LYS A 149 2.58 -7.77 21.23
CA LYS A 149 2.66 -8.45 19.93
C LYS A 149 1.94 -7.66 18.82
N TYR A 150 0.80 -7.04 19.14
CA TYR A 150 -0.08 -6.42 18.13
C TYR A 150 -0.07 -4.90 18.16
N PHE A 151 0.80 -4.29 18.95
CA PHE A 151 0.87 -2.82 19.09
C PHE A 151 1.02 -2.12 17.74
N TYR A 152 1.91 -2.64 16.88
CA TYR A 152 2.16 -2.00 15.59
C TYR A 152 0.96 -2.14 14.65
N ASP A 153 0.37 -3.32 14.58
CA ASP A 153 -0.79 -3.57 13.71
C ASP A 153 -2.00 -2.73 14.15
N TYR A 154 -2.23 -2.60 15.47
CA TYR A 154 -3.28 -1.74 16.00
C TYR A 154 -3.03 -0.26 15.68
N TRP A 155 -1.80 0.21 15.90
CA TRP A 155 -1.40 1.57 15.57
C TRP A 155 -1.53 1.82 14.05
N LEU A 156 -1.15 0.87 13.21
CA LEU A 156 -1.28 0.95 11.76
C LEU A 156 -2.74 1.09 11.34
N GLY A 157 -3.63 0.27 11.88
CA GLY A 157 -5.06 0.38 11.61
C GLY A 157 -5.66 1.72 12.03
N LEU A 158 -5.17 2.33 13.12
CA LEU A 158 -5.55 3.70 13.47
C LEU A 158 -5.06 4.72 12.43
N GLN A 159 -3.87 4.51 11.82
CA GLN A 159 -3.41 5.38 10.72
C GLN A 159 -4.28 5.21 9.47
N GLU A 160 -4.73 3.99 9.15
CA GLU A 160 -5.68 3.74 8.05
C GLU A 160 -6.95 4.58 8.23
N LEU A 161 -7.57 4.53 9.40
CA LEU A 161 -8.76 5.34 9.69
C LEU A 161 -8.48 6.85 9.64
N LYS A 162 -7.33 7.27 10.17
CA LYS A 162 -6.96 8.70 10.24
C LYS A 162 -6.77 9.36 8.89
N ILE A 163 -6.34 8.60 7.88
CA ILE A 163 -6.13 9.17 6.54
C ILE A 163 -7.42 9.33 5.76
N LEU A 164 -8.45 8.49 5.97
CA LEU A 164 -9.67 8.50 5.16
C LEU A 164 -10.33 9.89 5.02
N PRO A 165 -10.53 10.67 6.10
CA PRO A 165 -11.15 11.99 6.00
C PRO A 165 -10.34 13.01 5.20
N GLN A 166 -9.09 12.71 4.85
CA GLN A 166 -8.23 13.60 4.07
C GLN A 166 -8.47 13.49 2.57
N PHE A 167 -9.25 12.49 2.13
CA PHE A 167 -9.49 12.21 0.71
C PHE A 167 -10.95 12.37 0.34
N LYS A 168 -11.18 12.97 -0.83
CA LYS A 168 -12.53 13.22 -1.36
C LYS A 168 -13.16 11.97 -1.99
N TYR A 169 -12.32 11.09 -2.55
CA TYR A 169 -12.78 9.94 -3.33
C TYR A 169 -12.43 8.66 -2.58
N ILE A 170 -13.47 7.94 -2.18
CA ILE A 170 -13.35 6.65 -1.50
C ILE A 170 -14.27 5.68 -2.21
N THR A 171 -13.76 4.50 -2.51
CA THR A 171 -14.52 3.40 -3.13
C THR A 171 -14.39 2.15 -2.26
N SER A 172 -15.38 1.27 -2.32
CA SER A 172 -15.40 0.00 -1.60
C SER A 172 -15.63 -1.16 -2.55
N CYS A 173 -15.07 -2.32 -2.22
CA CYS A 173 -15.37 -3.57 -2.92
C CYS A 173 -16.68 -4.21 -2.45
N SER A 174 -17.27 -3.75 -1.35
CA SER A 174 -18.55 -4.22 -0.82
C SER A 174 -19.36 -3.07 -0.22
N LEU A 175 -20.68 -3.30 -0.06
CA LEU A 175 -21.58 -2.35 0.60
C LEU A 175 -21.47 -2.37 2.13
N SER A 176 -20.73 -3.33 2.69
CA SER A 176 -20.56 -3.52 4.14
C SER A 176 -19.30 -2.88 4.72
N LEU A 177 -18.51 -2.20 3.89
CA LEU A 177 -17.31 -1.48 4.32
C LEU A 177 -17.53 0.02 4.41
#